data_eb34e7401ad331abb5c382d485cfabd1
#
_entry.id   eb34e7401ad331abb5c382d485cfabd1
#
_cell.length_a   1.000
_cell.length_b   1.000
_cell.length_c   1.000
_cell.angle_alpha   90.00
_cell.angle_beta   90.00
_cell.angle_gamma   90.00
#
_symmetry.space_group_name_H-M   'P 1'
#
loop_
_entity.id
_entity.type
_entity.pdbx_description
1 polymer ?
#
loop_
_entity_poly.entity_id
_entity_poly.type
_entity_poly.pdbx_seq_one_letter_code
_entity_poly.pdbx_strand_id
1 'polypeptide(L)'
;IKKILPLVEKINSLNLELENISDEEIIQKSEQFRSVIVKRVESARKDALENLSDIDQQKKQILLAEHEALEEILPDAFALAKEVCKRLCGSSWSVVGRETKWEMIPYDVQIIGGIILHRGNVAEMKTGEGKTLVAVFPIYLNALAGRGVHLITVNDYLAQRDAEWMGEVYKRLGLSVGYILNSMHPDQRRSNYL
;
A
#
# COMPACT_ATOMS: atom_id res chain seq x y z
N ILE A 1 -12.43 -16.60 3.14
CA ILE A 1 -12.41 -16.30 1.68
C ILE A 1 -13.80 -15.91 1.19
N LYS A 2 -14.87 -16.71 1.41
CA LYS A 2 -16.23 -16.39 0.90
C LYS A 2 -16.74 -14.98 1.24
N LYS A 3 -16.38 -14.43 2.40
CA LYS A 3 -16.74 -13.05 2.82
C LYS A 3 -15.92 -11.97 2.12
N ILE A 4 -14.79 -12.31 1.50
CA ILE A 4 -13.90 -11.36 0.82
C ILE A 4 -14.25 -11.25 -0.68
N LEU A 5 -14.84 -12.28 -1.28
CA LEU A 5 -15.15 -12.29 -2.72
C LEU A 5 -15.98 -11.09 -3.19
N PRO A 6 -17.06 -10.66 -2.52
CA PRO A 6 -17.80 -9.48 -2.95
C PRO A 6 -16.96 -8.20 -2.96
N LEU A 7 -15.96 -8.11 -2.03
CA LEU A 7 -15.03 -6.98 -2.00
C LEU A 7 -14.07 -7.00 -3.19
N VAL A 8 -13.61 -8.19 -3.61
CA VAL A 8 -12.78 -8.37 -4.81
C VAL A 8 -13.56 -8.00 -6.07
N GLU A 9 -14.82 -8.43 -6.17
CA GLU A 9 -15.71 -8.05 -7.28
C GLU A 9 -15.88 -6.52 -7.35
N LYS A 10 -16.08 -5.86 -6.21
CA LYS A 10 -16.14 -4.39 -6.12
C LYS A 10 -14.83 -3.75 -6.59
N ILE A 11 -13.68 -4.23 -6.15
CA ILE A 11 -12.36 -3.75 -6.58
C ILE A 11 -12.20 -3.87 -8.10
N ASN A 12 -12.59 -5.00 -8.66
CA ASN A 12 -12.51 -5.21 -10.10
C ASN A 12 -13.44 -4.28 -10.88
N SER A 13 -14.66 -4.04 -10.40
CA SER A 13 -15.59 -3.09 -11.01
C SER A 13 -15.03 -1.67 -10.99
N LEU A 14 -14.55 -1.21 -9.84
CA LEU A 14 -13.91 0.11 -9.70
C LEU A 14 -12.66 0.25 -10.59
N ASN A 15 -11.87 -0.83 -10.75
CA ASN A 15 -10.71 -0.81 -11.64
C ASN A 15 -11.09 -0.54 -13.10
N LEU A 16 -12.22 -1.06 -13.58
CA LEU A 16 -12.70 -0.77 -14.94
C LEU A 16 -13.03 0.71 -15.15
N GLU A 17 -13.54 1.39 -14.12
CA GLU A 17 -13.84 2.83 -14.18
C GLU A 17 -12.57 3.70 -14.26
N LEU A 18 -11.40 3.15 -13.88
CA LEU A 18 -10.13 3.86 -13.85
C LEU A 18 -9.33 3.78 -15.17
N GLU A 19 -9.76 3.02 -16.16
CA GLU A 19 -8.99 2.74 -17.38
C GLU A 19 -8.57 4.00 -18.16
N ASN A 20 -9.36 5.08 -18.08
CA ASN A 20 -9.15 6.30 -18.87
C ASN A 20 -8.69 7.52 -18.06
N ILE A 21 -8.40 7.38 -16.76
CA ILE A 21 -7.90 8.50 -15.96
C ILE A 21 -6.44 8.83 -16.31
N SER A 22 -6.03 10.08 -16.16
CA SER A 22 -4.63 10.49 -16.38
C SER A 22 -3.72 10.09 -15.23
N ASP A 23 -2.39 10.16 -15.42
CA ASP A 23 -1.42 9.89 -14.37
C ASP A 23 -1.51 10.95 -13.25
N GLU A 24 -1.87 12.19 -13.58
CA GLU A 24 -2.14 13.25 -12.60
C GLU A 24 -3.37 12.94 -11.75
N GLU A 25 -4.43 12.40 -12.36
CA GLU A 25 -5.63 11.97 -11.64
C GLU A 25 -5.37 10.79 -10.70
N ILE A 26 -4.43 9.89 -11.03
CA ILE A 26 -3.98 8.82 -10.11
C ILE A 26 -3.40 9.43 -8.83
N ILE A 27 -2.50 10.42 -8.95
CA ILE A 27 -1.90 11.10 -7.80
C ILE A 27 -2.97 11.85 -7.01
N GLN A 28 -3.86 12.58 -7.69
CA GLN A 28 -4.97 13.30 -7.05
C GLN A 28 -5.89 12.38 -6.26
N LYS A 29 -6.21 11.18 -6.78
CA LYS A 29 -6.99 10.18 -6.04
C LYS A 29 -6.27 9.71 -4.78
N SER A 30 -4.96 9.45 -4.85
CA SER A 30 -4.17 9.11 -3.67
C SER A 30 -4.21 10.22 -2.61
N GLU A 31 -4.14 11.49 -3.01
CA GLU A 31 -4.25 12.63 -2.12
C GLU A 31 -5.67 12.77 -1.52
N GLN A 32 -6.70 12.50 -2.32
CA GLN A 32 -8.09 12.45 -1.82
C GLN A 32 -8.25 11.37 -0.74
N PHE A 33 -7.70 10.17 -0.95
CA PHE A 33 -7.71 9.11 0.06
C PHE A 33 -7.01 9.53 1.35
N ARG A 34 -5.83 10.16 1.25
CA ARG A 34 -5.13 10.73 2.42
C ARG A 34 -6.00 11.74 3.15
N SER A 35 -6.67 12.63 2.42
CA SER A 35 -7.55 13.65 3.00
C SER A 35 -8.71 13.04 3.79
N VAL A 36 -9.30 11.94 3.32
CA VAL A 36 -10.35 11.20 4.03
C VAL A 36 -9.81 10.66 5.37
N ILE A 37 -8.64 10.01 5.34
CA ILE A 37 -8.01 9.46 6.56
C ILE A 37 -7.70 10.59 7.55
N VAL A 38 -7.03 11.65 7.11
CA VAL A 38 -6.64 12.78 7.96
C VAL A 38 -7.86 13.38 8.64
N LYS A 39 -8.93 13.69 7.90
CA LYS A 39 -10.15 14.26 8.45
C LYS A 39 -10.79 13.35 9.50
N ARG A 40 -10.83 12.04 9.26
CA ARG A 40 -11.39 11.05 10.20
C ARG A 40 -10.56 10.98 11.48
N VAL A 41 -9.23 10.93 11.34
CA VAL A 41 -8.28 10.87 12.46
C VAL A 41 -8.31 12.17 13.29
N GLU A 42 -8.35 13.34 12.64
CA GLU A 42 -8.44 14.63 13.33
C GLU A 42 -9.74 14.77 14.13
N SER A 43 -10.88 14.38 13.54
CA SER A 43 -12.16 14.35 14.26
C SER A 43 -12.09 13.44 15.49
N ALA A 44 -11.61 12.20 15.31
CA ALA A 44 -11.48 11.25 16.42
C ALA A 44 -10.50 11.73 17.50
N ARG A 45 -9.43 12.43 17.11
CA ARG A 45 -8.48 13.03 18.06
C ARG A 45 -9.14 14.13 18.89
N LYS A 46 -9.90 15.01 18.27
CA LYS A 46 -10.64 16.08 18.97
C LYS A 46 -11.64 15.47 19.95
N ASP A 47 -12.46 14.55 19.49
CA ASP A 47 -13.46 13.87 20.31
C ASP A 47 -12.83 13.11 21.50
N ALA A 48 -11.67 12.44 21.25
CA ALA A 48 -10.95 11.72 22.29
C ALA A 48 -10.39 12.68 23.37
N LEU A 49 -9.84 13.83 22.96
CA LEU A 49 -9.32 14.84 23.89
C LEU A 49 -10.42 15.52 24.72
N GLU A 50 -11.60 15.72 24.15
CA GLU A 50 -12.73 16.34 24.85
C GLU A 50 -13.43 15.37 25.82
N ASN A 51 -13.49 14.07 25.51
CA ASN A 51 -14.34 13.11 26.21
C ASN A 51 -13.59 12.05 27.04
N LEU A 52 -12.28 11.88 26.84
CA LEU A 52 -11.48 10.85 27.50
C LEU A 52 -10.32 11.47 28.29
N SER A 53 -10.17 11.07 29.55
CA SER A 53 -9.02 11.46 30.38
C SER A 53 -7.84 10.49 30.29
N ASP A 54 -8.06 9.25 29.85
CA ASP A 54 -7.07 8.21 29.74
C ASP A 54 -6.39 8.25 28.36
N ILE A 55 -5.07 8.44 28.36
CA ILE A 55 -4.23 8.54 27.15
C ILE A 55 -4.30 7.26 26.30
N ASP A 56 -4.37 6.08 26.90
CA ASP A 56 -4.41 4.82 26.16
C ASP A 56 -5.77 4.60 25.49
N GLN A 57 -6.86 5.04 26.12
CA GLN A 57 -8.18 5.07 25.50
C GLN A 57 -8.23 6.09 24.34
N GLN A 58 -7.64 7.27 24.50
CA GLN A 58 -7.52 8.25 23.41
C GLN A 58 -6.77 7.65 22.21
N LYS A 59 -5.59 7.04 22.43
CA LYS A 59 -4.83 6.38 21.36
C LYS A 59 -5.63 5.28 20.66
N LYS A 60 -6.33 4.45 21.44
CA LYS A 60 -7.16 3.36 20.90
C LYS A 60 -8.27 3.89 20.00
N GLN A 61 -8.97 4.96 20.42
CA GLN A 61 -10.02 5.59 19.62
C GLN A 61 -9.47 6.15 18.30
N ILE A 62 -8.31 6.84 18.33
CA ILE A 62 -7.66 7.39 17.14
C ILE A 62 -7.25 6.27 16.18
N LEU A 63 -6.65 5.20 16.69
CA LEU A 63 -6.24 4.05 15.86
C LEU A 63 -7.44 3.33 15.24
N LEU A 64 -8.54 3.22 15.97
CA LEU A 64 -9.78 2.64 15.44
C LEU A 64 -10.34 3.49 14.30
N ALA A 65 -10.42 4.80 14.47
CA ALA A 65 -10.89 5.71 13.44
C ALA A 65 -10.01 5.67 12.17
N GLU A 66 -8.69 5.56 12.33
CA GLU A 66 -7.77 5.37 11.21
C GLU A 66 -8.03 4.04 10.49
N HIS A 67 -8.17 2.94 11.23
CA HIS A 67 -8.46 1.63 10.67
C HIS A 67 -9.80 1.62 9.91
N GLU A 68 -10.83 2.22 10.47
CA GLU A 68 -12.13 2.36 9.80
C GLU A 68 -12.04 3.18 8.50
N ALA A 69 -11.26 4.27 8.49
CA ALA A 69 -11.03 5.06 7.30
C ALA A 69 -10.28 4.25 6.22
N LEU A 70 -9.28 3.47 6.61
CA LEU A 70 -8.55 2.59 5.69
C LEU A 70 -9.44 1.48 5.10
N GLU A 71 -10.29 0.85 5.91
CA GLU A 71 -11.26 -0.14 5.41
C GLU A 71 -12.30 0.49 4.46
N GLU A 72 -12.72 1.74 4.71
CA GLU A 72 -13.65 2.47 3.84
C GLU A 72 -13.07 2.71 2.45
N ILE A 73 -11.82 3.16 2.35
CA ILE A 73 -11.14 3.46 1.08
C ILE A 73 -10.47 2.25 0.43
N LEU A 74 -10.39 1.11 1.12
CA LEU A 74 -9.68 -0.09 0.64
C LEU A 74 -10.09 -0.50 -0.78
N PRO A 75 -11.39 -0.58 -1.16
CA PRO A 75 -11.76 -0.99 -2.49
C PRO A 75 -11.20 -0.07 -3.58
N ASP A 76 -11.30 1.24 -3.36
CA ASP A 76 -10.86 2.26 -4.29
C ASP A 76 -9.33 2.30 -4.41
N ALA A 77 -8.64 2.24 -3.27
CA ALA A 77 -7.18 2.22 -3.22
C ALA A 77 -6.60 0.97 -3.91
N PHE A 78 -7.20 -0.21 -3.68
CA PHE A 78 -6.75 -1.43 -4.33
C PHE A 78 -7.03 -1.43 -5.83
N ALA A 79 -8.18 -0.87 -6.25
CA ALA A 79 -8.50 -0.68 -7.66
C ALA A 79 -7.49 0.25 -8.35
N LEU A 80 -7.10 1.34 -7.68
CA LEU A 80 -6.10 2.29 -8.20
C LEU A 80 -4.71 1.64 -8.31
N ALA A 81 -4.29 0.88 -7.29
CA ALA A 81 -3.01 0.14 -7.34
C ALA A 81 -3.01 -0.91 -8.45
N LYS A 82 -4.11 -1.62 -8.66
CA LYS A 82 -4.27 -2.57 -9.77
C LYS A 82 -4.16 -1.87 -11.13
N GLU A 83 -4.77 -0.70 -11.29
CA GLU A 83 -4.70 0.09 -12.51
C GLU A 83 -3.25 0.52 -12.83
N VAL A 84 -2.51 0.98 -11.84
CA VAL A 84 -1.09 1.32 -12.01
C VAL A 84 -0.27 0.10 -12.44
N CYS A 85 -0.51 -1.07 -11.85
CA CYS A 85 0.15 -2.31 -12.29
C CYS A 85 -0.16 -2.65 -13.76
N LYS A 86 -1.40 -2.47 -14.22
CA LYS A 86 -1.79 -2.66 -15.63
C LYS A 86 -1.05 -1.69 -16.56
N ARG A 87 -0.98 -0.41 -16.21
CA ARG A 87 -0.31 0.63 -17.02
C ARG A 87 1.20 0.44 -17.12
N LEU A 88 1.82 -0.15 -16.11
CA LEU A 88 3.24 -0.47 -16.14
C LEU A 88 3.58 -1.61 -17.12
N CYS A 89 2.61 -2.42 -17.55
CA CYS A 89 2.86 -3.54 -18.46
C CYS A 89 3.55 -3.06 -19.76
N GLY A 90 4.67 -3.70 -20.08
CA GLY A 90 5.53 -3.36 -21.21
C GLY A 90 6.64 -2.36 -20.91
N SER A 91 6.59 -1.65 -19.78
CA SER A 91 7.69 -0.77 -19.33
C SER A 91 8.84 -1.58 -18.76
N SER A 92 10.07 -1.04 -18.84
CA SER A 92 11.28 -1.65 -18.28
C SER A 92 12.06 -0.64 -17.47
N TRP A 93 12.73 -1.11 -16.41
CA TRP A 93 13.67 -0.31 -15.62
C TRP A 93 14.74 -1.20 -14.97
N SER A 94 15.77 -0.57 -14.44
CA SER A 94 16.85 -1.31 -13.77
C SER A 94 16.41 -1.81 -12.40
N VAL A 95 16.57 -3.11 -12.16
CA VAL A 95 16.35 -3.77 -10.87
C VAL A 95 17.62 -4.52 -10.52
N VAL A 96 18.33 -4.09 -9.47
CA VAL A 96 19.65 -4.62 -9.06
C VAL A 96 20.62 -4.70 -10.26
N GLY A 97 20.68 -3.61 -11.05
CA GLY A 97 21.57 -3.46 -12.20
C GLY A 97 21.17 -4.30 -13.44
N ARG A 98 19.99 -4.91 -13.46
CA ARG A 98 19.47 -5.65 -14.62
C ARG A 98 18.21 -4.98 -15.14
N GLU A 99 18.13 -4.79 -16.44
CA GLU A 99 16.89 -4.32 -17.07
C GLU A 99 15.80 -5.38 -16.89
N THR A 100 14.70 -4.97 -16.26
CA THR A 100 13.59 -5.85 -15.91
C THR A 100 12.31 -5.28 -16.46
N LYS A 101 11.60 -6.06 -17.27
CA LYS A 101 10.33 -5.70 -17.86
C LYS A 101 9.20 -6.01 -16.90
N TRP A 102 8.23 -5.11 -16.79
CA TRP A 102 7.04 -5.35 -16.02
C TRP A 102 5.97 -6.02 -16.88
N GLU A 103 5.50 -7.19 -16.45
CA GLU A 103 4.45 -7.97 -17.13
C GLU A 103 3.37 -8.46 -16.14
N MET A 104 3.32 -7.85 -14.95
CA MET A 104 2.46 -8.32 -13.86
C MET A 104 1.16 -7.54 -13.79
N ILE A 105 0.05 -8.23 -14.05
CA ILE A 105 -1.31 -7.76 -13.74
C ILE A 105 -1.82 -8.59 -12.56
N PRO A 106 -2.22 -7.94 -11.44
CA PRO A 106 -2.65 -8.68 -10.26
C PRO A 106 -3.89 -9.54 -10.49
N TYR A 107 -3.82 -10.80 -10.06
CA TYR A 107 -4.95 -11.72 -10.04
C TYR A 107 -5.78 -11.56 -8.76
N ASP A 108 -7.03 -12.02 -8.80
CA ASP A 108 -7.94 -11.95 -7.66
C ASP A 108 -7.39 -12.62 -6.39
N VAL A 109 -6.66 -13.73 -6.52
CA VAL A 109 -6.01 -14.40 -5.38
C VAL A 109 -4.94 -13.52 -4.72
N GLN A 110 -4.28 -12.65 -5.48
CA GLN A 110 -3.30 -11.70 -4.95
C GLN A 110 -3.98 -10.52 -4.25
N ILE A 111 -5.10 -10.05 -4.77
CA ILE A 111 -5.95 -9.04 -4.11
C ILE A 111 -6.47 -9.60 -2.79
N ILE A 112 -6.97 -10.84 -2.76
CA ILE A 112 -7.39 -11.54 -1.53
C ILE A 112 -6.25 -11.58 -0.52
N GLY A 113 -5.04 -11.96 -0.95
CA GLY A 113 -3.85 -11.98 -0.11
C GLY A 113 -3.54 -10.61 0.49
N GLY A 114 -3.63 -9.54 -0.30
CA GLY A 114 -3.45 -8.16 0.15
C GLY A 114 -4.47 -7.74 1.22
N ILE A 115 -5.74 -8.08 1.04
CA ILE A 115 -6.80 -7.82 2.03
C ILE A 115 -6.54 -8.57 3.35
N ILE A 116 -6.12 -9.85 3.26
CA ILE A 116 -5.80 -10.67 4.43
C ILE A 116 -4.64 -10.05 5.22
N LEU A 117 -3.57 -9.62 4.53
CA LEU A 117 -2.42 -8.97 5.14
C LEU A 117 -2.78 -7.62 5.77
N HIS A 118 -3.57 -6.78 5.09
CA HIS A 118 -4.04 -5.51 5.65
C HIS A 118 -4.80 -5.70 6.97
N ARG A 119 -5.60 -6.75 7.07
CA ARG A 119 -6.37 -7.11 8.27
C ARG A 119 -5.55 -7.83 9.35
N GLY A 120 -4.22 -7.80 9.27
CA GLY A 120 -3.32 -8.34 10.28
C GLY A 120 -3.28 -9.87 10.35
N ASN A 121 -3.70 -10.55 9.28
CA ASN A 121 -3.67 -12.01 9.22
C ASN A 121 -2.50 -12.51 8.37
N VAL A 122 -2.21 -13.80 8.44
CA VAL A 122 -1.18 -14.47 7.64
C VAL A 122 -1.79 -14.96 6.33
N ALA A 123 -1.16 -14.61 5.20
CA ALA A 123 -1.50 -15.13 3.89
C ALA A 123 -0.45 -16.17 3.47
N GLU A 124 -0.82 -17.45 3.48
CA GLU A 124 0.04 -18.52 2.97
C GLU A 124 -0.12 -18.60 1.45
N MET A 125 1.01 -18.49 0.73
CA MET A 125 1.07 -18.58 -0.73
C MET A 125 2.27 -19.44 -1.13
N LYS A 126 2.09 -20.30 -2.12
CA LYS A 126 3.18 -21.15 -2.66
C LYS A 126 4.24 -20.32 -3.35
N THR A 127 5.42 -20.91 -3.51
CA THR A 127 6.51 -20.31 -4.31
C THR A 127 6.03 -20.09 -5.74
N GLY A 128 6.32 -18.91 -6.31
CA GLY A 128 5.90 -18.56 -7.67
C GLY A 128 4.52 -17.86 -7.78
N GLU A 129 3.72 -17.80 -6.72
CA GLU A 129 2.38 -17.19 -6.75
C GLU A 129 2.38 -15.64 -6.65
N GLY A 130 3.56 -15.02 -6.73
CA GLY A 130 3.67 -13.55 -6.78
C GLY A 130 3.50 -12.84 -5.44
N LYS A 131 4.01 -13.41 -4.34
CA LYS A 131 3.96 -12.82 -2.99
C LYS A 131 4.44 -11.36 -2.94
N THR A 132 5.46 -11.01 -3.71
CA THR A 132 6.00 -9.64 -3.78
C THR A 132 4.95 -8.65 -4.30
N LEU A 133 4.18 -9.05 -5.32
CA LEU A 133 3.10 -8.24 -5.87
C LEU A 133 1.90 -8.13 -4.90
N VAL A 134 1.61 -9.18 -4.14
CA VAL A 134 0.55 -9.16 -3.10
C VAL A 134 0.83 -8.07 -2.07
N ALA A 135 2.09 -7.88 -1.67
CA ALA A 135 2.48 -6.87 -0.68
C ALA A 135 2.22 -5.43 -1.14
N VAL A 136 2.14 -5.18 -2.45
CA VAL A 136 1.88 -3.84 -3.00
C VAL A 136 0.59 -3.25 -2.45
N PHE A 137 -0.46 -4.02 -2.37
CA PHE A 137 -1.80 -3.56 -1.97
C PHE A 137 -1.85 -3.06 -0.52
N PRO A 138 -1.49 -3.88 0.49
CA PRO A 138 -1.53 -3.43 1.87
C PRO A 138 -0.48 -2.35 2.17
N ILE A 139 0.68 -2.37 1.50
CA ILE A 139 1.70 -1.32 1.66
C ILE A 139 1.15 0.02 1.18
N TYR A 140 0.59 0.08 -0.04
CA TYR A 140 0.00 1.30 -0.55
C TYR A 140 -1.09 1.84 0.36
N LEU A 141 -2.09 1.00 0.68
CA LEU A 141 -3.21 1.41 1.51
C LEU A 141 -2.76 1.98 2.87
N ASN A 142 -1.90 1.25 3.58
CA ASN A 142 -1.45 1.68 4.91
C ASN A 142 -0.49 2.90 4.86
N ALA A 143 0.26 3.08 3.76
CA ALA A 143 1.11 4.25 3.57
C ALA A 143 0.31 5.56 3.43
N LEU A 144 -0.95 5.49 2.99
CA LEU A 144 -1.85 6.64 2.92
C LEU A 144 -2.13 7.28 4.29
N ALA A 145 -1.96 6.54 5.39
CA ALA A 145 -2.04 7.08 6.75
C ALA A 145 -0.86 8.02 7.13
N GLY A 146 0.18 8.11 6.30
CA GLY A 146 1.29 9.06 6.48
C GLY A 146 2.29 8.69 7.57
N ARG A 147 2.24 7.46 8.10
CA ARG A 147 3.16 6.98 9.16
C ARG A 147 4.30 6.11 8.64
N GLY A 148 4.40 5.95 7.33
CA GLY A 148 5.32 5.01 6.68
C GLY A 148 4.91 3.54 6.86
N VAL A 149 5.39 2.70 5.97
CA VAL A 149 5.18 1.24 6.02
C VAL A 149 6.51 0.55 5.79
N HIS A 150 6.80 -0.46 6.59
CA HIS A 150 8.03 -1.25 6.48
C HIS A 150 7.72 -2.65 5.93
N LEU A 151 8.39 -3.00 4.83
CA LEU A 151 8.44 -4.37 4.32
C LEU A 151 9.76 -5.02 4.72
N ILE A 152 9.68 -6.09 5.50
CA ILE A 152 10.86 -6.82 5.98
C ILE A 152 11.08 -8.06 5.11
N THR A 153 12.30 -8.21 4.61
CA THR A 153 12.73 -9.35 3.80
C THR A 153 13.84 -10.14 4.52
N VAL A 154 14.13 -11.34 4.03
CA VAL A 154 15.10 -12.22 4.69
C VAL A 154 16.56 -11.83 4.43
N ASN A 155 16.86 -10.97 3.46
CA ASN A 155 18.21 -10.51 3.14
C ASN A 155 18.24 -9.20 2.36
N ASP A 156 19.43 -8.59 2.28
CA ASP A 156 19.69 -7.31 1.63
C ASP A 156 19.37 -7.33 0.12
N TYR A 157 19.66 -8.45 -0.58
CA TYR A 157 19.35 -8.58 -1.99
C TYR A 157 17.85 -8.45 -2.26
N LEU A 158 17.01 -9.13 -1.49
CA LEU A 158 15.57 -9.05 -1.64
C LEU A 158 15.04 -7.67 -1.23
N ALA A 159 15.61 -7.04 -0.20
CA ALA A 159 15.22 -5.69 0.20
C ALA A 159 15.43 -4.69 -0.94
N GLN A 160 16.60 -4.70 -1.57
CA GLN A 160 16.89 -3.84 -2.71
C GLN A 160 16.05 -4.20 -3.93
N ARG A 161 16.02 -5.50 -4.31
CA ARG A 161 15.27 -5.97 -5.49
C ARG A 161 13.80 -5.60 -5.41
N ASP A 162 13.15 -5.86 -4.28
CA ASP A 162 11.71 -5.64 -4.15
C ASP A 162 11.39 -4.14 -4.07
N ALA A 163 12.25 -3.33 -3.43
CA ALA A 163 12.12 -1.89 -3.42
C ALA A 163 12.29 -1.27 -4.82
N GLU A 164 13.28 -1.71 -5.60
CA GLU A 164 13.50 -1.23 -6.96
C GLU A 164 12.42 -1.72 -7.93
N TRP A 165 11.95 -2.96 -7.77
CA TRP A 165 10.98 -3.56 -8.67
C TRP A 165 9.55 -3.05 -8.40
N MET A 166 9.05 -3.16 -7.17
CA MET A 166 7.70 -2.69 -6.81
C MET A 166 7.66 -1.18 -6.58
N GLY A 167 8.79 -0.57 -6.34
CA GLY A 167 8.91 0.87 -6.06
C GLY A 167 8.30 1.75 -7.13
N GLU A 168 8.35 1.32 -8.39
CA GLU A 168 7.77 2.09 -9.50
C GLU A 168 6.23 2.18 -9.40
N VAL A 169 5.57 1.15 -8.89
CA VAL A 169 4.12 1.21 -8.60
C VAL A 169 3.83 2.27 -7.54
N TYR A 170 4.59 2.26 -6.44
CA TYR A 170 4.39 3.23 -5.36
C TYR A 170 4.66 4.67 -5.79
N LYS A 171 5.71 4.91 -6.58
CA LYS A 171 6.02 6.24 -7.12
C LYS A 171 4.90 6.79 -7.98
N ARG A 172 4.33 5.96 -8.85
CA ARG A 172 3.18 6.35 -9.69
C ARG A 172 1.91 6.62 -8.87
N LEU A 173 1.82 6.05 -7.68
CA LEU A 173 0.77 6.31 -6.71
C LEU A 173 1.07 7.53 -5.80
N GLY A 174 2.17 8.26 -6.03
CA GLY A 174 2.57 9.44 -5.27
C GLY A 174 3.25 9.14 -3.92
N LEU A 175 3.87 7.96 -3.78
CA LEU A 175 4.65 7.58 -2.59
C LEU A 175 6.15 7.61 -2.86
N SER A 176 6.94 7.93 -1.83
CA SER A 176 8.39 7.71 -1.81
C SER A 176 8.72 6.26 -1.42
N VAL A 177 9.86 5.76 -1.91
CA VAL A 177 10.35 4.42 -1.61
C VAL A 177 11.84 4.48 -1.31
N GLY A 178 12.25 3.86 -0.23
CA GLY A 178 13.64 3.64 0.13
C GLY A 178 13.86 2.20 0.55
N TYR A 179 15.11 1.79 0.70
CA TYR A 179 15.49 0.50 1.27
C TYR A 179 16.70 0.64 2.18
N ILE A 180 16.89 -0.32 3.07
CA ILE A 180 17.97 -0.34 4.04
C ILE A 180 18.73 -1.64 3.89
N LEU A 181 20.05 -1.52 3.75
CA LEU A 181 20.99 -2.63 3.66
C LEU A 181 21.94 -2.64 4.85
N ASN A 182 22.50 -3.80 5.17
CA ASN A 182 23.48 -3.94 6.25
C ASN A 182 24.74 -3.08 6.03
N SER A 183 25.15 -2.89 4.78
CA SER A 183 26.33 -2.11 4.40
C SER A 183 26.11 -0.58 4.43
N MET A 184 24.88 -0.09 4.56
CA MET A 184 24.59 1.35 4.55
C MET A 184 25.09 2.05 5.82
N HIS A 185 25.67 3.25 5.63
CA HIS A 185 26.03 4.14 6.74
C HIS A 185 24.78 4.56 7.52
N PRO A 186 24.86 4.79 8.85
CA PRO A 186 23.73 5.23 9.67
C PRO A 186 22.95 6.44 9.12
N ASP A 187 23.65 7.43 8.56
CA ASP A 187 23.01 8.62 7.99
C ASP A 187 22.18 8.30 6.74
N GLN A 188 22.65 7.38 5.89
CA GLN A 188 21.89 6.91 4.74
C GLN A 188 20.64 6.13 5.17
N ARG A 189 20.76 5.30 6.21
CA ARG A 189 19.59 4.61 6.77
C ARG A 189 18.58 5.61 7.31
N ARG A 190 19.05 6.63 8.04
CA ARG A 190 18.18 7.67 8.60
C ARG A 190 17.45 8.44 7.52
N SER A 191 18.10 8.79 6.40
CA SER A 191 17.45 9.52 5.30
C SER A 191 16.36 8.70 4.61
N ASN A 192 16.42 7.36 4.66
CA ASN A 192 15.38 6.49 4.12
C ASN A 192 14.16 6.32 5.04
N TYR A 193 14.25 6.80 6.29
CA TYR A 193 13.12 6.83 7.24
C TYR A 193 12.38 8.18 7.26
N LEU A 194 12.95 9.22 6.64
CA LEU A 194 12.41 10.59 6.59
C LEU A 194 11.72 10.85 5.25
#